data_b7cf303a0291cb68dc876cc9598dccb4
#
_entry.id   b7cf303a0291cb68dc876cc9598dccb4
#
_cell.length_a   1.000
_cell.length_b   1.000
_cell.length_c   1.000
_cell.angle_alpha   90.00
_cell.angle_beta   90.00
_cell.angle_gamma   90.00
#
_symmetry.space_group_name_H-M   'P 1'
#
loop_
_entity.id
_entity.type
_entity.pdbx_description
1 polymer ?
#
loop_
_entity_poly.entity_id
_entity_poly.type
_entity_poly.pdbx_seq_one_letter_code
_entity_poly.pdbx_strand_id
1 'polypeptide(L)'
;FACKVTVMNIKKQPSSSSIKSDPRTTGNYQQKPKSAKYLTKLSQIPQLSSSERKELEKVNKEFVFRTNDYYQSLIDWNDPDDPIRRIVMPDIQELDDWGQLDASNEEKYTKVKGLEHKYTSTALLLVNEVCAAYCRFCFRKRLFMDENEEVTKDVSDGLEYIGAHPEITNVLLTGGDPMIMSTSKLEPIIKQIREIDHVKIIRIGTKIPAFNPYKIINDPALHEMIRTYSTNEKKIYIMAHFNHPTELTDVAVKGLNMLMQSGAIVVNQTPLIKGVNDDSEVLTELFNRLS
;
A
#
# COMPACT_ATOMS: atom_id res chain seq x y z
N PHE A 1 -1.27 9.22 16.88
CA PHE A 1 -1.94 8.61 15.72
C PHE A 1 -2.74 7.40 16.19
N ALA A 2 -4.08 7.52 16.23
CA ALA A 2 -4.95 6.36 16.46
C ALA A 2 -5.10 5.61 15.12
N CYS A 3 -4.61 4.39 15.05
CA CYS A 3 -4.78 3.53 13.87
C CYS A 3 -5.77 2.42 14.21
N LYS A 4 -6.88 2.33 13.48
CA LYS A 4 -7.85 1.26 13.63
C LYS A 4 -7.55 0.15 12.63
N VAL A 5 -7.41 -1.07 13.11
CA VAL A 5 -7.26 -2.27 12.28
C VAL A 5 -8.62 -2.98 12.20
N THR A 6 -9.13 -3.18 11.00
CA THR A 6 -10.40 -3.89 10.76
C THR A 6 -10.12 -5.13 9.92
N VAL A 7 -10.57 -6.30 10.37
CA VAL A 7 -10.53 -7.53 9.57
C VAL A 7 -11.60 -7.43 8.48
N MET A 8 -11.20 -7.62 7.24
CA MET A 8 -12.13 -7.57 6.10
C MET A 8 -12.86 -8.89 5.93
N ASN A 9 -14.17 -8.81 5.79
CA ASN A 9 -15.03 -9.94 5.50
C ASN A 9 -16.01 -9.52 4.41
N ILE A 10 -15.51 -9.29 3.20
CA ILE A 10 -16.30 -8.75 2.08
C ILE A 10 -17.35 -9.79 1.69
N LYS A 11 -18.61 -9.55 2.05
CA LYS A 11 -19.76 -10.37 1.63
C LYS A 11 -19.90 -10.31 0.11
N LYS A 12 -20.15 -11.48 -0.52
CA LYS A 12 -20.54 -11.53 -1.92
C LYS A 12 -21.78 -10.66 -2.13
N GLN A 13 -21.65 -9.59 -2.90
CA GLN A 13 -22.83 -8.88 -3.40
C GLN A 13 -23.66 -9.86 -4.26
N PRO A 14 -25.00 -9.88 -4.16
CA PRO A 14 -25.82 -10.66 -5.05
C PRO A 14 -25.61 -10.15 -6.49
N SER A 15 -25.37 -11.06 -7.41
CA SER A 15 -25.22 -10.79 -8.84
C SER A 15 -26.44 -10.02 -9.35
N SER A 16 -26.28 -8.74 -9.69
CA SER A 16 -27.34 -7.96 -10.35
C SER A 16 -27.53 -8.47 -11.78
N SER A 17 -28.73 -8.96 -12.01
CA SER A 17 -29.52 -9.08 -13.28
C SER A 17 -28.79 -8.90 -14.61
N SER A 18 -28.81 -9.99 -15.38
CA SER A 18 -28.97 -10.11 -16.85
C SER A 18 -28.72 -8.85 -17.70
N ILE A 19 -27.51 -8.65 -18.16
CA ILE A 19 -27.22 -7.89 -19.38
C ILE A 19 -27.29 -8.89 -20.53
N LYS A 20 -28.27 -8.71 -21.43
CA LYS A 20 -28.39 -9.46 -22.68
C LYS A 20 -27.16 -9.22 -23.54
N SER A 21 -26.42 -10.25 -23.85
CA SER A 21 -25.29 -10.22 -24.77
C SER A 21 -25.78 -9.98 -26.21
N ASP A 22 -25.25 -8.96 -26.87
CA ASP A 22 -25.39 -8.74 -28.31
C ASP A 22 -24.46 -9.72 -29.05
N PRO A 23 -25.01 -10.55 -30.02
CA PRO A 23 -24.26 -11.64 -30.66
C PRO A 23 -23.26 -11.18 -31.75
N ARG A 24 -22.95 -9.90 -31.91
CA ARG A 24 -22.22 -9.39 -33.07
C ARG A 24 -20.73 -9.00 -32.81
N THR A 25 -20.14 -9.42 -31.71
CA THR A 25 -18.68 -9.17 -31.44
C THR A 25 -17.92 -10.47 -31.22
N THR A 26 -17.81 -11.32 -32.26
CA THR A 26 -16.78 -12.35 -32.35
C THR A 26 -15.52 -11.74 -32.98
N GLY A 27 -14.80 -10.95 -32.25
CA GLY A 27 -13.45 -10.51 -32.57
C GLY A 27 -12.52 -10.93 -31.43
N ASN A 28 -11.68 -11.93 -31.68
CA ASN A 28 -10.64 -12.41 -30.77
C ASN A 28 -9.54 -11.35 -30.62
N TYR A 29 -9.87 -10.17 -30.08
CA TYR A 29 -8.88 -9.22 -29.57
C TYR A 29 -8.54 -9.65 -28.13
N GLN A 30 -7.41 -10.32 -27.95
CA GLN A 30 -6.77 -10.41 -26.63
C GLN A 30 -6.44 -8.95 -26.21
N GLN A 31 -7.36 -8.30 -25.52
CA GLN A 31 -7.10 -7.02 -24.90
C GLN A 31 -5.96 -7.24 -23.91
N LYS A 32 -4.85 -6.51 -24.10
CA LYS A 32 -3.78 -6.49 -23.09
C LYS A 32 -4.42 -6.23 -21.73
N PRO A 33 -4.03 -6.98 -20.69
CA PRO A 33 -4.58 -6.77 -19.37
C PRO A 33 -4.38 -5.29 -18.96
N LYS A 34 -5.45 -4.66 -18.46
CA LYS A 34 -5.39 -3.26 -18.04
C LYS A 34 -4.32 -3.10 -16.96
N SER A 35 -3.43 -2.13 -17.09
CA SER A 35 -2.36 -1.81 -16.14
C SER A 35 -2.32 -0.32 -15.87
N ALA A 36 -1.95 0.07 -14.66
CA ALA A 36 -1.79 1.50 -14.32
C ALA A 36 -0.44 2.03 -14.84
N LYS A 37 -0.48 3.23 -15.43
CA LYS A 37 0.71 3.97 -15.90
C LYS A 37 1.17 4.91 -14.79
N TYR A 38 2.42 4.76 -14.34
CA TYR A 38 2.99 5.63 -13.32
C TYR A 38 3.32 7.02 -13.85
N LEU A 39 3.06 8.02 -13.02
CA LEU A 39 3.28 9.45 -13.25
C LEU A 39 4.21 9.96 -12.15
N THR A 40 5.38 10.47 -12.54
CA THR A 40 6.45 10.90 -11.62
C THR A 40 6.77 12.38 -11.72
N LYS A 41 6.07 13.11 -12.60
CA LYS A 41 6.24 14.54 -12.80
C LYS A 41 4.87 15.23 -12.78
N LEU A 42 4.78 16.37 -12.12
CA LEU A 42 3.56 17.19 -12.10
C LEU A 42 3.13 17.66 -13.50
N SER A 43 4.08 17.77 -14.44
CA SER A 43 3.79 18.07 -15.85
C SER A 43 2.97 17.00 -16.58
N GLN A 44 2.89 15.80 -16.01
CA GLN A 44 2.08 14.70 -16.55
C GLN A 44 0.62 14.74 -16.06
N ILE A 45 0.25 15.70 -15.20
CA ILE A 45 -1.11 15.92 -14.70
C ILE A 45 -1.73 17.08 -15.49
N PRO A 46 -2.57 16.79 -16.49
CA PRO A 46 -3.13 17.83 -17.38
C PRO A 46 -4.14 18.75 -16.67
N GLN A 47 -4.73 18.32 -15.58
CA GLN A 47 -5.72 19.07 -14.81
C GLN A 47 -5.11 20.23 -14.02
N LEU A 48 -3.80 20.21 -13.74
CA LEU A 48 -3.11 21.29 -13.05
C LEU A 48 -2.93 22.51 -13.97
N SER A 49 -3.34 23.68 -13.52
CA SER A 49 -3.02 24.95 -14.16
C SER A 49 -1.50 25.21 -14.13
N SER A 50 -1.01 26.08 -15.02
CA SER A 50 0.42 26.43 -15.04
C SER A 50 0.90 27.11 -13.76
N SER A 51 0.03 27.92 -13.10
CA SER A 51 0.34 28.58 -11.83
C SER A 51 0.42 27.58 -10.69
N GLU A 52 -0.57 26.71 -10.56
CA GLU A 52 -0.63 25.66 -9.55
C GLU A 52 0.55 24.68 -9.68
N ARG A 53 0.84 24.23 -10.89
CA ARG A 53 2.01 23.38 -11.14
C ARG A 53 3.31 24.02 -10.67
N LYS A 54 3.51 25.31 -10.94
CA LYS A 54 4.71 26.04 -10.52
C LYS A 54 4.81 26.13 -8.99
N GLU A 55 3.70 26.24 -8.31
CA GLU A 55 3.65 26.25 -6.85
C GLU A 55 3.99 24.87 -6.28
N LEU A 56 3.34 23.81 -6.76
CA LEU A 56 3.56 22.44 -6.31
C LEU A 56 4.97 21.91 -6.66
N GLU A 57 5.63 22.43 -7.70
CA GLU A 57 7.03 22.11 -8.00
C GLU A 57 7.99 22.55 -6.89
N LYS A 58 7.64 23.52 -6.04
CA LYS A 58 8.44 23.88 -4.86
C LYS A 58 8.45 22.73 -3.86
N VAL A 59 7.28 22.13 -3.61
CA VAL A 59 7.13 20.95 -2.73
C VAL A 59 7.85 19.74 -3.32
N ASN A 60 7.74 19.55 -4.64
CA ASN A 60 8.34 18.41 -5.35
C ASN A 60 9.88 18.43 -5.37
N LYS A 61 10.52 19.59 -5.10
CA LYS A 61 11.97 19.67 -4.94
C LYS A 61 12.47 19.00 -3.66
N GLU A 62 11.63 18.97 -2.63
CA GLU A 62 11.97 18.43 -1.32
C GLU A 62 11.34 17.05 -1.11
N PHE A 63 10.08 16.90 -1.49
CA PHE A 63 9.33 15.66 -1.32
C PHE A 63 8.90 15.09 -2.66
N VAL A 64 9.44 13.92 -3.01
CA VAL A 64 9.17 13.25 -4.28
C VAL A 64 7.67 13.07 -4.55
N PHE A 65 7.29 13.28 -5.82
CA PHE A 65 5.96 13.03 -6.33
C PHE A 65 5.91 11.74 -7.13
N ARG A 66 4.92 10.93 -6.87
CA ARG A 66 4.58 9.76 -7.67
C ARG A 66 3.12 9.39 -7.46
N THR A 67 2.46 9.07 -8.57
CA THR A 67 1.10 8.53 -8.61
C THR A 67 0.94 7.67 -9.87
N ASN A 68 -0.29 7.35 -10.27
CA ASN A 68 -0.60 6.69 -11.53
C ASN A 68 -1.96 7.15 -12.08
N ASP A 69 -2.21 6.86 -13.35
CA ASP A 69 -3.42 7.26 -14.08
C ASP A 69 -4.70 6.67 -13.49
N TYR A 70 -4.65 5.43 -12.95
CA TYR A 70 -5.79 4.82 -12.30
C TYR A 70 -6.19 5.62 -11.04
N TYR A 71 -5.24 5.89 -10.15
CA TYR A 71 -5.56 6.60 -8.90
C TYR A 71 -5.95 8.05 -9.15
N GLN A 72 -5.33 8.71 -10.16
CA GLN A 72 -5.71 10.04 -10.63
C GLN A 72 -7.14 10.09 -11.16
N SER A 73 -7.65 9.00 -11.73
CA SER A 73 -9.04 8.93 -12.22
C SER A 73 -10.09 8.87 -11.11
N LEU A 74 -9.68 8.72 -9.86
CA LEU A 74 -10.58 8.74 -8.69
C LEU A 74 -10.77 10.14 -8.12
N ILE A 75 -9.96 11.12 -8.55
CA ILE A 75 -10.01 12.51 -8.08
C ILE A 75 -11.15 13.26 -8.79
N ASP A 76 -12.02 13.91 -8.03
CA ASP A 76 -12.89 14.97 -8.57
C ASP A 76 -12.09 16.27 -8.69
N TRP A 77 -11.60 16.54 -9.89
CA TRP A 77 -10.78 17.73 -10.18
C TRP A 77 -11.57 19.06 -10.12
N ASN A 78 -12.92 19.02 -10.00
CA ASN A 78 -13.73 20.21 -9.80
C ASN A 78 -13.87 20.58 -8.31
N ASP A 79 -13.54 19.66 -7.41
CA ASP A 79 -13.49 19.88 -5.97
C ASP A 79 -12.05 20.15 -5.52
N PRO A 80 -11.71 21.38 -5.10
CA PRO A 80 -10.37 21.68 -4.59
C PRO A 80 -10.04 20.93 -3.29
N ASP A 81 -11.07 20.49 -2.56
CA ASP A 81 -10.98 19.79 -1.29
C ASP A 81 -11.15 18.27 -1.42
N ASP A 82 -11.15 17.75 -2.65
CA ASP A 82 -11.30 16.32 -2.90
C ASP A 82 -10.36 15.46 -2.03
N PRO A 83 -10.89 14.49 -1.26
CA PRO A 83 -10.13 13.69 -0.32
C PRO A 83 -9.07 12.82 -0.99
N ILE A 84 -9.30 12.32 -2.21
CA ILE A 84 -8.34 11.48 -2.95
C ILE A 84 -7.18 12.35 -3.44
N ARG A 85 -7.48 13.58 -3.88
CA ARG A 85 -6.47 14.57 -4.24
C ARG A 85 -5.53 14.84 -3.06
N ARG A 86 -6.06 15.07 -1.85
CA ARG A 86 -5.28 15.30 -0.62
C ARG A 86 -4.35 14.13 -0.25
N ILE A 87 -4.70 12.92 -0.65
CA ILE A 87 -3.86 11.73 -0.38
C ILE A 87 -2.56 11.76 -1.20
N VAL A 88 -2.58 12.20 -2.47
CA VAL A 88 -1.45 11.98 -3.40
C VAL A 88 -0.90 13.24 -4.05
N MET A 89 -1.67 14.34 -4.12
CA MET A 89 -1.16 15.58 -4.69
C MET A 89 -0.38 16.37 -3.66
N PRO A 90 0.78 16.94 -4.01
CA PRO A 90 1.53 17.81 -3.11
C PRO A 90 0.69 18.99 -2.62
N ASP A 91 0.98 19.47 -1.41
CA ASP A 91 0.40 20.66 -0.82
C ASP A 91 1.51 21.57 -0.30
N ILE A 92 1.37 22.89 -0.48
CA ILE A 92 2.38 23.86 -0.06
C ILE A 92 2.63 23.84 1.46
N GLN A 93 1.64 23.44 2.25
CA GLN A 93 1.76 23.27 3.70
C GLN A 93 2.76 22.19 4.10
N GLU A 94 3.18 21.31 3.19
CA GLU A 94 4.21 20.32 3.46
C GLU A 94 5.60 20.96 3.67
N LEU A 95 5.78 22.22 3.27
CA LEU A 95 6.99 23.01 3.48
C LEU A 95 7.00 23.74 4.82
N ASP A 96 5.91 23.64 5.60
CA ASP A 96 5.87 24.24 6.94
C ASP A 96 6.86 23.51 7.86
N ASP A 97 7.71 24.29 8.51
CA ASP A 97 8.80 23.82 9.38
C ASP A 97 8.28 23.44 10.78
N TRP A 98 7.38 22.45 10.85
CA TRP A 98 6.90 21.91 12.12
C TRP A 98 6.94 20.38 12.14
N GLY A 99 7.22 19.80 13.30
CA GLY A 99 7.28 18.36 13.49
C GLY A 99 8.69 17.79 13.25
N GLN A 100 8.76 16.46 13.12
CA GLN A 100 10.00 15.71 12.92
C GLN A 100 9.81 14.74 11.77
N LEU A 101 10.82 14.60 10.91
CA LEU A 101 10.82 13.65 9.80
C LEU A 101 10.72 12.21 10.29
N ASP A 102 11.39 11.87 11.41
CA ASP A 102 11.18 10.59 12.11
C ASP A 102 10.18 10.75 13.27
N ALA A 103 8.91 10.98 12.90
CA ALA A 103 7.82 11.18 13.86
C ALA A 103 7.57 9.97 14.80
N SER A 104 8.03 8.78 14.44
CA SER A 104 7.89 7.54 15.22
C SER A 104 9.14 7.19 16.01
N ASN A 105 10.23 7.97 15.86
CA ASN A 105 11.54 7.72 16.44
C ASN A 105 12.05 6.30 16.11
N GLU A 106 11.97 5.94 14.82
CA GLU A 106 12.28 4.59 14.32
C GLU A 106 13.77 4.28 14.42
N GLU A 107 14.63 5.31 14.24
CA GLU A 107 16.09 5.20 14.40
C GLU A 107 16.48 4.53 15.72
N LYS A 108 15.84 4.92 16.83
CA LYS A 108 16.08 4.34 18.16
C LYS A 108 15.86 2.83 18.22
N TYR A 109 15.00 2.30 17.38
CA TYR A 109 14.61 0.90 17.36
C TYR A 109 15.27 0.09 16.27
N THR A 110 16.06 0.74 15.42
CA THR A 110 16.87 0.07 14.39
C THR A 110 17.96 -0.77 15.06
N LYS A 111 18.01 -2.06 14.74
CA LYS A 111 18.96 -3.03 15.30
C LYS A 111 20.08 -3.35 14.33
N VAL A 112 19.72 -3.55 13.07
CA VAL A 112 20.61 -3.66 11.91
C VAL A 112 19.97 -2.89 10.76
N LYS A 113 20.72 -2.59 9.71
CA LYS A 113 20.21 -1.87 8.55
C LYS A 113 18.97 -2.58 7.99
N GLY A 114 17.88 -1.84 7.84
CA GLY A 114 16.61 -2.35 7.32
C GLY A 114 15.76 -3.14 8.32
N LEU A 115 16.16 -3.21 9.61
CA LEU A 115 15.36 -3.91 10.61
C LEU A 115 15.15 -3.06 11.86
N GLU A 116 13.87 -2.90 12.24
CA GLU A 116 13.43 -2.25 13.46
C GLU A 116 12.79 -3.28 14.41
N HIS A 117 13.15 -3.23 15.69
CA HIS A 117 12.58 -4.07 16.74
C HIS A 117 12.15 -3.19 17.93
N LYS A 118 10.92 -2.70 17.85
CA LYS A 118 10.30 -1.84 18.88
C LYS A 118 9.45 -2.63 19.86
N TYR A 119 8.70 -3.62 19.38
CA TYR A 119 7.77 -4.42 20.18
C TYR A 119 8.31 -5.84 20.30
N THR A 120 8.33 -6.39 21.50
CA THR A 120 8.94 -7.69 21.83
C THR A 120 8.65 -8.80 20.81
N SER A 121 7.39 -8.93 20.36
CA SER A 121 7.00 -10.02 19.46
C SER A 121 7.01 -9.64 17.99
N THR A 122 7.41 -8.40 17.62
CA THR A 122 7.26 -7.90 16.26
C THR A 122 8.52 -7.19 15.78
N ALA A 123 9.10 -7.68 14.68
CA ALA A 123 10.11 -6.97 13.91
C ALA A 123 9.52 -6.37 12.63
N LEU A 124 10.02 -5.19 12.26
CA LEU A 124 9.76 -4.56 10.97
C LEU A 124 10.96 -4.75 10.07
N LEU A 125 10.74 -5.20 8.85
CA LEU A 125 11.77 -5.37 7.83
C LEU A 125 11.50 -4.41 6.67
N LEU A 126 12.41 -3.45 6.47
CA LEU A 126 12.31 -2.40 5.44
C LEU A 126 12.93 -2.92 4.14
N VAL A 127 12.11 -3.54 3.29
CA VAL A 127 12.55 -4.31 2.11
C VAL A 127 12.54 -3.53 0.80
N ASN A 128 11.97 -2.33 0.81
CA ASN A 128 11.77 -1.55 -0.41
C ASN A 128 11.66 -0.05 -0.11
N GLU A 129 12.22 0.78 -0.98
CA GLU A 129 12.21 2.25 -0.89
C GLU A 129 11.21 2.91 -1.85
N VAL A 130 10.38 2.13 -2.57
CA VAL A 130 9.49 2.65 -3.61
C VAL A 130 8.04 2.31 -3.27
N CYS A 131 7.12 3.25 -3.54
CA CYS A 131 5.68 3.05 -3.49
C CYS A 131 5.05 3.21 -4.88
N ALA A 132 3.83 2.70 -5.06
CA ALA A 132 3.05 2.91 -6.29
C ALA A 132 2.59 4.37 -6.43
N ALA A 133 2.32 5.03 -5.30
CA ALA A 133 2.14 6.46 -5.17
C ALA A 133 2.65 6.88 -3.79
N TYR A 134 3.09 8.12 -3.64
CA TYR A 134 3.56 8.63 -2.34
C TYR A 134 2.43 9.36 -1.64
N CYS A 135 1.94 8.76 -0.54
CA CYS A 135 0.95 9.39 0.33
C CYS A 135 1.53 10.67 0.96
N ARG A 136 0.83 11.79 0.84
CA ARG A 136 1.31 13.07 1.37
C ARG A 136 1.37 13.10 2.90
N PHE A 137 0.57 12.28 3.57
CA PHE A 137 0.57 12.08 5.02
C PHE A 137 1.57 11.01 5.51
N CYS A 138 2.44 10.48 4.65
CA CYS A 138 3.36 9.41 5.02
C CYS A 138 4.33 9.86 6.10
N PHE A 139 4.33 9.19 7.26
CA PHE A 139 5.27 9.48 8.35
C PHE A 139 6.69 8.98 8.06
N ARG A 140 6.86 8.19 7.01
CA ARG A 140 8.16 7.73 6.48
C ARG A 140 8.59 8.49 5.23
N LYS A 141 8.18 9.75 5.05
CA LYS A 141 8.60 10.58 3.90
C LYS A 141 10.12 10.57 3.71
N ARG A 142 10.87 10.55 4.82
CA ARG A 142 12.34 10.54 4.82
C ARG A 142 12.93 9.36 4.03
N LEU A 143 12.25 8.21 3.95
CA LEU A 143 12.73 7.04 3.20
C LEU A 143 12.79 7.27 1.68
N PHE A 144 12.14 8.32 1.18
CA PHE A 144 12.06 8.65 -0.24
C PHE A 144 12.85 9.90 -0.60
N MET A 145 13.57 10.49 0.37
CA MET A 145 14.48 11.62 0.16
C MET A 145 15.85 11.09 -0.27
N ASP A 146 16.61 11.95 -0.97
CA ASP A 146 18.00 11.66 -1.27
C ASP A 146 18.77 11.44 0.05
N GLU A 147 19.76 10.55 0.06
CA GLU A 147 20.59 10.21 1.23
C GLU A 147 19.95 9.24 2.24
N ASN A 148 18.79 8.64 1.97
CA ASN A 148 18.23 7.64 2.89
C ASN A 148 18.96 6.29 2.77
N GLU A 149 19.46 5.80 3.91
CA GLU A 149 20.15 4.50 4.01
C GLU A 149 19.41 3.48 4.89
N GLU A 150 18.21 3.78 5.35
CA GLU A 150 17.47 2.91 6.28
C GLU A 150 16.94 1.63 5.63
N VAL A 151 16.66 1.66 4.33
CA VAL A 151 16.15 0.51 3.58
C VAL A 151 17.31 -0.35 3.08
N THR A 152 17.13 -1.67 3.09
CA THR A 152 18.11 -2.61 2.53
C THR A 152 17.49 -3.48 1.44
N LYS A 153 18.31 -3.80 0.42
CA LYS A 153 17.96 -4.83 -0.58
C LYS A 153 18.43 -6.21 -0.13
N ASP A 154 19.46 -6.25 0.72
CA ASP A 154 19.94 -7.46 1.37
C ASP A 154 19.34 -7.55 2.77
N VAL A 155 18.49 -8.52 2.97
CA VAL A 155 17.77 -8.72 4.24
C VAL A 155 18.48 -9.73 5.16
N SER A 156 19.67 -10.22 4.79
CA SER A 156 20.38 -11.29 5.49
C SER A 156 20.63 -10.98 6.97
N ASP A 157 21.17 -9.79 7.28
CA ASP A 157 21.43 -9.38 8.67
C ASP A 157 20.13 -9.29 9.48
N GLY A 158 19.06 -8.80 8.86
CA GLY A 158 17.74 -8.74 9.48
C GLY A 158 17.17 -10.13 9.77
N LEU A 159 17.34 -11.08 8.86
CA LEU A 159 16.88 -12.45 9.04
C LEU A 159 17.71 -13.19 10.10
N GLU A 160 19.02 -12.98 10.14
CA GLU A 160 19.90 -13.51 11.19
C GLU A 160 19.47 -12.97 12.57
N TYR A 161 19.23 -11.65 12.67
CA TYR A 161 18.74 -11.06 13.89
C TYR A 161 17.39 -11.68 14.34
N ILE A 162 16.42 -11.80 13.41
CA ILE A 162 15.12 -12.44 13.71
C ILE A 162 15.34 -13.87 14.18
N GLY A 163 16.18 -14.65 13.50
CA GLY A 163 16.49 -16.03 13.86
C GLY A 163 17.08 -16.20 15.27
N ALA A 164 17.90 -15.23 15.71
CA ALA A 164 18.52 -15.22 17.04
C ALA A 164 17.55 -14.75 18.15
N HIS A 165 16.36 -14.24 17.82
CA HIS A 165 15.40 -13.65 18.77
C HIS A 165 14.06 -14.40 18.75
N PRO A 166 13.92 -15.52 19.49
CA PRO A 166 12.74 -16.38 19.44
C PRO A 166 11.45 -15.72 19.97
N GLU A 167 11.55 -14.61 20.65
CA GLU A 167 10.40 -13.77 21.05
C GLU A 167 9.74 -13.09 19.84
N ILE A 168 10.42 -12.95 18.69
CA ILE A 168 9.86 -12.37 17.47
C ILE A 168 9.03 -13.43 16.75
N THR A 169 7.73 -13.40 16.96
CA THR A 169 6.78 -14.33 16.31
C THR A 169 6.09 -13.74 15.09
N ASN A 170 6.35 -12.46 14.82
CA ASN A 170 5.65 -11.66 13.83
C ASN A 170 6.63 -10.75 13.09
N VAL A 171 6.65 -10.82 11.77
CA VAL A 171 7.47 -9.97 10.90
C VAL A 171 6.59 -9.14 10.01
N LEU A 172 6.75 -7.81 10.04
CA LEU A 172 6.07 -6.87 9.15
C LEU A 172 7.04 -6.42 8.06
N LEU A 173 6.76 -6.79 6.82
CA LEU A 173 7.42 -6.25 5.64
C LEU A 173 6.85 -4.88 5.32
N THR A 174 7.72 -3.89 5.17
CA THR A 174 7.37 -2.48 4.97
C THR A 174 8.54 -1.69 4.35
N GLY A 175 8.69 -0.41 4.67
CA GLY A 175 9.62 0.56 4.09
C GLY A 175 8.83 1.48 3.18
N GLY A 176 9.04 1.38 1.85
CA GLY A 176 8.06 1.76 0.85
C GLY A 176 6.95 0.71 0.82
N ASP A 177 6.44 0.37 -0.34
CA ASP A 177 5.39 -0.65 -0.45
C ASP A 177 5.99 -1.97 -0.93
N PRO A 178 6.03 -3.04 -0.12
CA PRO A 178 6.60 -4.32 -0.54
C PRO A 178 5.91 -4.93 -1.76
N MET A 179 4.61 -4.68 -1.94
CA MET A 179 3.87 -5.23 -3.09
C MET A 179 4.10 -4.47 -4.40
N ILE A 180 4.87 -3.38 -4.41
CA ILE A 180 5.36 -2.79 -5.68
C ILE A 180 6.49 -3.63 -6.29
N MET A 181 7.20 -4.39 -5.48
CA MET A 181 8.19 -5.35 -5.95
C MET A 181 7.54 -6.40 -6.86
N SER A 182 8.31 -6.99 -7.75
CA SER A 182 7.85 -8.21 -8.45
C SER A 182 7.76 -9.37 -7.47
N THR A 183 6.83 -10.29 -7.70
CA THR A 183 6.69 -11.48 -6.86
C THR A 183 7.99 -12.30 -6.83
N SER A 184 8.73 -12.37 -7.93
CA SER A 184 10.04 -13.02 -8.00
C SER A 184 11.11 -12.44 -7.05
N LYS A 185 10.95 -11.18 -6.59
CA LYS A 185 11.83 -10.55 -5.60
C LYS A 185 11.27 -10.65 -4.18
N LEU A 186 9.95 -10.63 -4.02
CA LEU A 186 9.29 -10.70 -2.73
C LEU A 186 9.27 -12.13 -2.17
N GLU A 187 9.04 -13.12 -3.02
CA GLU A 187 8.92 -14.53 -2.63
C GLU A 187 10.17 -15.10 -1.93
N PRO A 188 11.40 -14.85 -2.39
CA PRO A 188 12.59 -15.32 -1.67
C PRO A 188 12.69 -14.79 -0.23
N ILE A 189 12.24 -13.54 0.03
CA ILE A 189 12.21 -12.98 1.37
C ILE A 189 11.17 -13.71 2.22
N ILE A 190 9.96 -13.89 1.70
CA ILE A 190 8.88 -14.64 2.38
C ILE A 190 9.34 -16.06 2.71
N LYS A 191 9.99 -16.74 1.76
CA LYS A 191 10.52 -18.11 1.94
C LYS A 191 11.50 -18.17 3.09
N GLN A 192 12.52 -17.29 3.11
CA GLN A 192 13.53 -17.26 4.16
C GLN A 192 12.92 -16.98 5.54
N ILE A 193 11.95 -16.07 5.65
CA ILE A 193 11.22 -15.83 6.91
C ILE A 193 10.45 -17.09 7.35
N ARG A 194 9.90 -17.88 6.42
CA ARG A 194 9.20 -19.14 6.72
C ARG A 194 10.10 -20.25 7.22
N GLU A 195 11.37 -20.20 6.91
CA GLU A 195 12.40 -21.12 7.41
C GLU A 195 12.72 -20.86 8.91
N ILE A 196 12.32 -19.71 9.45
CA ILE A 196 12.46 -19.38 10.89
C ILE A 196 11.23 -19.95 11.64
N ASP A 197 11.44 -20.97 12.46
CA ASP A 197 10.36 -21.76 13.06
C ASP A 197 9.43 -20.99 13.98
N HIS A 198 9.96 -20.06 14.77
CA HIS A 198 9.18 -19.28 15.74
C HIS A 198 8.37 -18.15 15.09
N VAL A 199 8.66 -17.77 13.82
CA VAL A 199 7.87 -16.77 13.10
C VAL A 199 6.57 -17.37 12.57
N LYS A 200 5.47 -17.03 13.21
CA LYS A 200 4.11 -17.53 12.88
C LYS A 200 3.37 -16.61 11.91
N ILE A 201 3.60 -15.30 12.01
CA ILE A 201 2.85 -14.29 11.26
C ILE A 201 3.82 -13.51 10.37
N ILE A 202 3.51 -13.42 9.08
CA ILE A 202 4.09 -12.44 8.17
C ILE A 202 3.00 -11.43 7.82
N ARG A 203 3.27 -10.16 8.03
CA ARG A 203 2.42 -9.05 7.61
C ARG A 203 3.09 -8.31 6.45
N ILE A 204 2.31 -7.94 5.46
CA ILE A 204 2.77 -7.13 4.32
C ILE A 204 1.97 -5.83 4.34
N GLY A 205 2.63 -4.72 4.71
CA GLY A 205 2.03 -3.38 4.70
C GLY A 205 1.98 -2.85 3.27
N THR A 206 0.78 -2.58 2.75
CA THR A 206 0.64 -2.19 1.35
C THR A 206 -0.56 -1.29 1.08
N LYS A 207 -0.40 -0.34 0.17
CA LYS A 207 -1.50 0.42 -0.42
C LYS A 207 -1.77 0.03 -1.89
N ILE A 208 -1.10 -1.00 -2.40
CA ILE A 208 -1.31 -1.52 -3.77
C ILE A 208 -2.79 -1.87 -4.04
N PRO A 209 -3.57 -2.46 -3.12
CA PRO A 209 -4.99 -2.71 -3.36
C PRO A 209 -5.79 -1.46 -3.73
N ALA A 210 -5.44 -0.31 -3.14
CA ALA A 210 -6.05 0.98 -3.46
C ALA A 210 -5.36 1.68 -4.63
N PHE A 211 -4.02 1.71 -4.68
CA PHE A 211 -3.26 2.48 -5.67
C PHE A 211 -3.13 1.81 -7.04
N ASN A 212 -3.03 0.50 -7.10
CA ASN A 212 -2.86 -0.24 -8.35
C ASN A 212 -3.38 -1.68 -8.23
N PRO A 213 -4.70 -1.88 -8.13
CA PRO A 213 -5.30 -3.21 -8.01
C PRO A 213 -5.00 -4.13 -9.19
N TYR A 214 -4.70 -3.57 -10.37
CA TYR A 214 -4.33 -4.37 -11.55
C TYR A 214 -3.06 -5.19 -11.33
N LYS A 215 -2.13 -4.69 -10.50
CA LYS A 215 -0.91 -5.43 -10.16
C LYS A 215 -1.22 -6.72 -9.41
N ILE A 216 -2.26 -6.73 -8.58
CA ILE A 216 -2.73 -7.92 -7.88
C ILE A 216 -3.44 -8.87 -8.85
N ILE A 217 -4.38 -8.32 -9.65
CA ILE A 217 -5.23 -9.12 -10.53
C ILE A 217 -4.41 -9.82 -11.62
N ASN A 218 -3.36 -9.16 -12.11
CA ASN A 218 -2.55 -9.64 -13.24
C ASN A 218 -1.31 -10.44 -12.81
N ASP A 219 -1.13 -10.74 -11.53
CA ASP A 219 0.04 -11.46 -11.01
C ASP A 219 -0.34 -12.83 -10.42
N PRO A 220 -0.46 -13.89 -11.25
CA PRO A 220 -0.77 -15.23 -10.78
C PRO A 220 0.31 -15.79 -9.84
N ALA A 221 1.57 -15.36 -9.99
CA ALA A 221 2.66 -15.80 -9.12
C ALA A 221 2.47 -15.27 -7.69
N LEU A 222 1.95 -14.04 -7.51
CA LEU A 222 1.61 -13.51 -6.20
C LEU A 222 0.58 -14.40 -5.48
N HIS A 223 -0.44 -14.84 -6.20
CA HIS A 223 -1.48 -15.70 -5.64
C HIS A 223 -0.93 -17.08 -5.27
N GLU A 224 -0.02 -17.63 -6.09
CA GLU A 224 0.64 -18.91 -5.80
C GLU A 224 1.58 -18.80 -4.59
N MET A 225 2.37 -17.74 -4.50
CA MET A 225 3.20 -17.43 -3.34
C MET A 225 2.36 -17.40 -2.06
N ILE A 226 1.22 -16.69 -2.07
CA ILE A 226 0.34 -16.62 -0.91
C ILE A 226 -0.18 -18.02 -0.53
N ARG A 227 -0.66 -18.80 -1.50
CA ARG A 227 -1.14 -20.20 -1.25
C ARG A 227 -0.05 -21.07 -0.63
N THR A 228 1.18 -20.95 -1.12
CA THR A 228 2.30 -21.74 -0.65
C THR A 228 2.70 -21.39 0.78
N TYR A 229 2.76 -20.10 1.11
CA TYR A 229 3.36 -19.63 2.37
C TYR A 229 2.35 -19.19 3.43
N SER A 230 1.03 -19.20 3.15
CA SER A 230 -0.03 -18.90 4.12
C SER A 230 -0.76 -20.18 4.53
N THR A 231 -0.26 -20.85 5.55
CA THR A 231 -0.81 -22.12 6.07
C THR A 231 -1.78 -21.88 7.24
N ASN A 232 -2.38 -22.94 7.80
CA ASN A 232 -3.25 -22.82 8.97
C ASN A 232 -2.51 -22.33 10.22
N GLU A 233 -1.23 -22.71 10.37
CA GLU A 233 -0.41 -22.39 11.54
C GLU A 233 0.44 -21.13 11.33
N LYS A 234 0.82 -20.84 10.09
CA LYS A 234 1.69 -19.72 9.72
C LYS A 234 0.98 -18.83 8.68
N LYS A 235 0.32 -17.76 9.11
CA LYS A 235 -0.51 -16.90 8.26
C LYS A 235 0.25 -15.75 7.60
N ILE A 236 -0.17 -15.39 6.37
CA ILE A 236 0.17 -14.13 5.74
C ILE A 236 -1.00 -13.16 5.91
N TYR A 237 -0.71 -11.99 6.46
CA TYR A 237 -1.64 -10.88 6.58
C TYR A 237 -1.28 -9.79 5.57
N ILE A 238 -2.25 -9.36 4.79
CA ILE A 238 -2.15 -8.16 3.97
C ILE A 238 -2.72 -6.99 4.78
N MET A 239 -1.84 -6.11 5.22
CA MET A 239 -2.20 -4.87 5.93
C MET A 239 -2.52 -3.81 4.87
N ALA A 240 -3.74 -3.84 4.35
CA ALA A 240 -4.17 -2.91 3.31
C ALA A 240 -4.42 -1.51 3.89
N HIS A 241 -4.21 -0.49 3.06
CA HIS A 241 -4.44 0.91 3.41
C HIS A 241 -5.52 1.51 2.53
N PHE A 242 -6.76 1.50 2.99
CA PHE A 242 -7.86 2.27 2.43
C PHE A 242 -8.20 3.40 3.41
N ASN A 243 -8.22 4.61 2.92
CA ASN A 243 -8.44 5.82 3.72
C ASN A 243 -9.80 6.47 3.46
N HIS A 244 -10.39 6.22 2.28
CA HIS A 244 -11.65 6.81 1.87
C HIS A 244 -12.51 5.79 1.10
N PRO A 245 -13.86 5.83 1.19
CA PRO A 245 -14.75 4.90 0.45
C PRO A 245 -14.54 4.90 -1.06
N THR A 246 -14.20 6.04 -1.66
CA THR A 246 -13.91 6.18 -3.10
C THR A 246 -12.78 5.26 -3.58
N GLU A 247 -11.83 4.89 -2.71
CA GLU A 247 -10.75 3.96 -3.06
C GLU A 247 -11.25 2.51 -3.25
N LEU A 248 -12.43 2.16 -2.70
CA LEU A 248 -13.03 0.83 -2.79
C LEU A 248 -13.81 0.66 -4.13
N THR A 249 -13.12 0.80 -5.23
CA THR A 249 -13.66 0.54 -6.57
C THR A 249 -13.90 -0.96 -6.79
N ASP A 250 -14.73 -1.33 -7.76
CA ASP A 250 -14.98 -2.74 -8.10
C ASP A 250 -13.68 -3.51 -8.42
N VAL A 251 -12.72 -2.85 -9.07
CA VAL A 251 -11.44 -3.47 -9.39
C VAL A 251 -10.57 -3.65 -8.14
N ALA A 252 -10.61 -2.71 -7.19
CA ALA A 252 -9.92 -2.84 -5.90
C ALA A 252 -10.53 -3.98 -5.06
N VAL A 253 -11.85 -4.03 -4.96
CA VAL A 253 -12.58 -5.12 -4.28
C VAL A 253 -12.27 -6.47 -4.92
N LYS A 254 -12.24 -6.55 -6.27
CA LYS A 254 -11.80 -7.77 -6.95
C LYS A 254 -10.41 -8.22 -6.54
N GLY A 255 -9.43 -7.29 -6.49
CA GLY A 255 -8.07 -7.59 -6.04
C GLY A 255 -8.02 -8.11 -4.61
N LEU A 256 -8.76 -7.48 -3.68
CA LEU A 256 -8.87 -7.94 -2.29
C LEU A 256 -9.45 -9.36 -2.20
N ASN A 257 -10.54 -9.63 -2.93
CA ASN A 257 -11.15 -10.95 -2.96
C ASN A 257 -10.17 -12.04 -3.47
N MET A 258 -9.37 -11.72 -4.49
CA MET A 258 -8.36 -12.65 -5.01
C MET A 258 -7.27 -12.94 -3.98
N LEU A 259 -6.81 -11.94 -3.21
CA LEU A 259 -5.85 -12.15 -2.11
C LEU A 259 -6.42 -13.06 -1.03
N MET A 260 -7.66 -12.84 -0.59
CA MET A 260 -8.34 -13.67 0.40
C MET A 260 -8.57 -15.11 -0.11
N GLN A 261 -8.97 -15.28 -1.36
CA GLN A 261 -9.12 -16.59 -2.00
C GLN A 261 -7.79 -17.34 -2.13
N SER A 262 -6.67 -16.62 -2.16
CA SER A 262 -5.33 -17.21 -2.15
C SER A 262 -4.87 -17.63 -0.75
N GLY A 263 -5.64 -17.36 0.31
CA GLY A 263 -5.36 -17.76 1.69
C GLY A 263 -4.75 -16.66 2.56
N ALA A 264 -4.63 -15.42 2.09
CA ALA A 264 -4.24 -14.30 2.94
C ALA A 264 -5.40 -13.88 3.87
N ILE A 265 -5.04 -13.38 5.04
CA ILE A 265 -5.97 -12.61 5.87
C ILE A 265 -5.76 -11.14 5.50
N VAL A 266 -6.81 -10.48 5.05
CA VAL A 266 -6.75 -9.06 4.70
C VAL A 266 -7.33 -8.24 5.83
N VAL A 267 -6.56 -7.25 6.30
CA VAL A 267 -6.98 -6.29 7.31
C VAL A 267 -6.73 -4.88 6.79
N ASN A 268 -7.56 -3.93 7.19
CA ASN A 268 -7.36 -2.53 6.83
C ASN A 268 -6.74 -1.74 7.96
N GLN A 269 -5.76 -0.93 7.64
CA GLN A 269 -5.12 0.04 8.52
C GLN A 269 -5.45 1.44 8.01
N THR A 270 -6.22 2.22 8.79
CA THR A 270 -6.72 3.53 8.40
C THR A 270 -6.19 4.59 9.38
N PRO A 271 -5.19 5.40 9.01
CA PRO A 271 -4.85 6.59 9.77
C PRO A 271 -5.98 7.63 9.65
N LEU A 272 -6.24 8.38 10.72
CA LEU A 272 -7.15 9.52 10.65
C LEU A 272 -6.43 10.72 10.01
N ILE A 273 -7.00 11.24 8.93
CA ILE A 273 -6.39 12.28 8.10
C ILE A 273 -7.39 13.40 7.94
N LYS A 274 -7.01 14.61 8.37
CA LYS A 274 -7.84 15.80 8.26
C LYS A 274 -8.21 16.10 6.80
N GLY A 275 -9.51 16.32 6.55
CA GLY A 275 -10.04 16.58 5.21
C GLY A 275 -10.05 15.36 4.28
N VAL A 276 -9.82 14.15 4.82
CA VAL A 276 -9.92 12.89 4.06
C VAL A 276 -10.94 11.97 4.71
N ASN A 277 -10.80 11.69 5.99
CA ASN A 277 -11.63 10.73 6.70
C ASN A 277 -11.83 11.08 8.19
N ASP A 278 -11.65 12.32 8.56
CA ASP A 278 -11.93 12.85 9.90
C ASP A 278 -13.43 13.16 10.12
N ASP A 279 -14.28 12.71 9.21
CA ASP A 279 -15.74 12.75 9.30
C ASP A 279 -16.30 11.38 9.68
N SER A 280 -17.30 11.36 10.58
CA SER A 280 -17.89 10.12 11.09
C SER A 280 -18.70 9.34 10.05
N GLU A 281 -19.34 10.03 9.10
CA GLU A 281 -20.13 9.39 8.04
C GLU A 281 -19.20 8.72 7.02
N VAL A 282 -18.10 9.40 6.63
CA VAL A 282 -17.06 8.85 5.76
C VAL A 282 -16.44 7.60 6.37
N LEU A 283 -16.08 7.62 7.67
CA LEU A 283 -15.53 6.45 8.34
C LEU A 283 -16.56 5.31 8.46
N THR A 284 -17.82 5.64 8.73
CA THR A 284 -18.90 4.66 8.81
C THR A 284 -19.10 3.97 7.46
N GLU A 285 -19.15 4.74 6.37
CA GLU A 285 -19.27 4.17 5.02
C GLU A 285 -18.05 3.28 4.70
N LEU A 286 -16.83 3.78 4.95
CA LEU A 286 -15.61 3.02 4.69
C LEU A 286 -15.63 1.68 5.43
N PHE A 287 -15.93 1.68 6.72
CA PHE A 287 -15.91 0.44 7.51
C PHE A 287 -17.06 -0.51 7.15
N ASN A 288 -18.23 0.01 6.83
CA ASN A 288 -19.35 -0.82 6.36
C ASN A 288 -19.03 -1.51 5.03
N ARG A 289 -18.31 -0.83 4.12
CA ARG A 289 -17.89 -1.41 2.83
C ARG A 289 -16.72 -2.39 2.95
N LEU A 290 -15.94 -2.30 4.03
CA LEU A 290 -14.84 -3.21 4.35
C LEU A 290 -15.28 -4.44 5.16
N SER A 291 -16.49 -4.44 5.69
CA SER A 291 -17.09 -5.52 6.49
C SER A 291 -17.92 -6.46 5.64
#